data_e73d5e10edebf0badd3e4b121a07851d
#
_entry.id   e73d5e10edebf0badd3e4b121a07851d
#
_cell.length_a   1.000
_cell.length_b   1.000
_cell.length_c   1.000
_cell.angle_alpha   90.00
_cell.angle_beta   90.00
_cell.angle_gamma   90.00
#
_symmetry.space_group_name_H-M   'P 1'
#
loop_
_entity.id
_entity.type
_entity.pdbx_description
1 polymer ?
#
loop_
_entity_poly.entity_id
_entity_poly.type
_entity_poly.pdbx_seq_one_letter_code
_entity_poly.pdbx_strand_id
1 'polypeptide(L)'
;MNESKTATAQSHIAWASCLLGMLFVTPVFAQTDAASDDIGQRSVMQSQLSELERDLGRHHPALIENLVGLAEANADLNLFSEASELIDRAIQIQRLNFGLYSDSQIPLYFEKVRFDSRRGDWQGVNDSLDHMTWLLTEKQVGTLESLVSNLMQLTELHLRAVPADVSSMQADHYRSAAEATFMALEISERLWGEHDPRRVPLYYSLLKQFYLQSLAVEMRDDTAYALRAIVPGSTWVRPRRVVQTRYFRAGLRLLLNLEDIVVANSAAPRETAAMVDVYRADWQLLFNQEESEEAYADAFAALRDLTDDADKVNQLFSRPQILPVGEFYNTLDAALAAQAQSTRNFSTSGAENTESGEHFRFQEWFGELPLIAFPNFAPSLGNLSDPEYTDVLLSFNLDSMNTVSRWVSGRYTTRRSVVDEFQVIADSAEMDIDADYLEERLHTLNFRPRLVDGAVEPAEGTLLYRATID
;
A
#
# COMPACT_ATOMS: atom_id res chain seq x y z
N MET A 1 -10.22 56.10 45.12
CA MET A 1 -10.59 57.20 44.22
C MET A 1 -11.35 56.59 43.07
N ASN A 2 -12.58 56.75 43.25
CA ASN A 2 -13.70 57.04 42.34
C ASN A 2 -13.99 55.88 41.33
N GLU A 3 -15.09 55.18 41.60
CA GLU A 3 -16.53 55.52 41.36
C GLU A 3 -16.80 55.67 39.86
N SER A 4 -17.80 55.14 39.26
CA SER A 4 -19.19 54.87 39.69
C SER A 4 -19.93 54.23 38.48
N LYS A 5 -20.76 53.23 38.77
CA LYS A 5 -22.24 53.29 38.66
C LYS A 5 -22.85 53.36 37.25
N THR A 6 -23.62 52.38 36.97
CA THR A 6 -25.10 52.22 36.85
C THR A 6 -25.63 52.53 35.43
N ALA A 7 -26.68 51.96 34.88
CA ALA A 7 -27.84 51.22 35.31
C ALA A 7 -28.58 50.62 34.12
N THR A 8 -29.24 49.50 34.38
CA THR A 8 -30.51 48.95 33.84
C THR A 8 -31.37 49.78 32.89
N ALA A 9 -31.92 49.10 31.86
CA ALA A 9 -33.33 49.20 31.52
C ALA A 9 -33.79 47.96 30.72
N GLN A 10 -34.74 47.24 31.30
CA GLN A 10 -35.61 46.27 30.65
C GLN A 10 -36.64 47.01 29.77
N SER A 11 -37.02 46.47 28.61
CA SER A 11 -38.40 46.61 28.13
C SER A 11 -38.73 45.42 27.20
N HIS A 12 -39.74 44.71 27.64
CA HIS A 12 -40.51 43.73 26.88
C HIS A 12 -41.19 44.38 25.68
N ILE A 13 -41.34 43.67 24.56
CA ILE A 13 -42.58 43.62 23.77
C ILE A 13 -42.51 42.35 22.89
N ALA A 14 -43.69 41.74 22.81
CA ALA A 14 -44.00 40.42 22.26
C ALA A 14 -44.40 40.42 20.77
N TRP A 15 -44.39 39.18 20.23
CA TRP A 15 -45.22 38.69 19.12
C TRP A 15 -44.89 39.08 17.66
N ALA A 16 -44.45 38.10 16.86
CA ALA A 16 -45.22 37.66 15.72
C ALA A 16 -44.53 36.44 15.08
N SER A 17 -45.27 35.33 15.07
CA SER A 17 -44.97 34.12 14.32
C SER A 17 -45.03 34.43 12.80
N CYS A 18 -43.95 34.13 12.07
CA CYS A 18 -44.01 33.90 10.63
C CYS A 18 -43.24 32.63 10.32
N LEU A 19 -43.98 31.58 10.07
CA LEU A 19 -43.55 30.38 9.38
C LEU A 19 -43.03 30.80 7.99
N LEU A 20 -41.75 30.71 7.76
CA LEU A 20 -41.18 30.71 6.43
C LEU A 20 -40.36 29.42 6.29
N GLY A 21 -40.92 28.46 5.55
CA GLY A 21 -40.23 27.25 5.16
C GLY A 21 -38.97 27.61 4.35
N MET A 22 -37.79 27.41 4.92
CA MET A 22 -36.57 27.36 4.15
C MET A 22 -36.47 25.96 3.54
N LEU A 23 -36.79 25.90 2.28
CA LEU A 23 -36.30 24.85 1.38
C LEU A 23 -34.76 24.86 1.48
N PHE A 24 -34.20 23.84 2.10
CA PHE A 24 -32.79 23.52 1.94
C PHE A 24 -32.59 23.12 0.48
N VAL A 25 -32.23 24.08 -0.36
CA VAL A 25 -31.61 23.81 -1.65
C VAL A 25 -30.17 23.38 -1.30
N THR A 26 -29.93 22.09 -1.30
CA THR A 26 -28.58 21.53 -1.29
C THR A 26 -27.77 22.14 -2.44
N PRO A 27 -26.49 22.50 -2.22
CA PRO A 27 -25.68 23.09 -3.29
C PRO A 27 -25.27 21.99 -4.30
N VAL A 28 -26.12 21.71 -5.24
CA VAL A 28 -25.81 20.97 -6.48
C VAL A 28 -24.93 21.83 -7.42
N PHE A 29 -24.72 23.11 -7.09
CA PHE A 29 -24.00 24.04 -7.96
C PHE A 29 -22.46 23.98 -7.89
N ALA A 30 -21.86 23.34 -6.88
CA ALA A 30 -20.40 23.28 -6.77
C ALA A 30 -19.75 22.24 -7.71
N GLN A 31 -20.47 21.17 -8.06
CA GLN A 31 -19.96 20.15 -8.99
C GLN A 31 -20.09 20.55 -10.47
N THR A 32 -21.04 21.41 -10.82
CA THR A 32 -21.24 21.87 -12.19
C THR A 32 -20.22 22.94 -12.62
N ASP A 33 -19.69 23.73 -11.67
CA ASP A 33 -18.67 24.74 -11.99
C ASP A 33 -17.29 24.10 -12.22
N ALA A 34 -16.90 23.10 -11.44
CA ALA A 34 -15.65 22.38 -11.61
C ALA A 34 -15.59 21.65 -12.97
N ALA A 35 -16.61 20.87 -13.30
CA ALA A 35 -16.66 20.16 -14.58
C ALA A 35 -16.70 21.10 -15.82
N SER A 36 -17.25 22.31 -15.69
CA SER A 36 -17.24 23.31 -16.76
C SER A 36 -15.85 23.95 -16.95
N ASP A 37 -15.11 24.14 -15.87
CA ASP A 37 -13.73 24.63 -15.89
C ASP A 37 -12.78 23.61 -16.54
N ASP A 38 -12.93 22.32 -16.21
CA ASP A 38 -12.13 21.23 -16.77
C ASP A 38 -12.33 21.08 -18.29
N ILE A 39 -13.60 21.16 -18.75
CA ILE A 39 -13.91 21.15 -20.19
C ILE A 39 -13.31 22.38 -20.89
N GLY A 40 -13.35 23.55 -20.24
CA GLY A 40 -12.74 24.76 -20.72
C GLY A 40 -11.21 24.62 -20.86
N GLN A 41 -10.55 24.12 -19.86
CA GLN A 41 -9.11 23.90 -19.83
C GLN A 41 -8.67 22.91 -20.93
N ARG A 42 -9.37 21.77 -21.06
CA ARG A 42 -9.15 20.80 -22.15
C ARG A 42 -9.22 21.47 -23.54
N SER A 43 -10.24 22.28 -23.77
CA SER A 43 -10.42 22.99 -25.07
C SER A 43 -9.27 23.94 -25.38
N VAL A 44 -8.75 24.65 -24.38
CA VAL A 44 -7.58 25.53 -24.50
C VAL A 44 -6.33 24.70 -24.83
N MET A 45 -6.08 23.61 -24.13
CA MET A 45 -4.93 22.73 -24.39
C MET A 45 -4.99 22.11 -25.80
N GLN A 46 -6.16 21.72 -26.26
CA GLN A 46 -6.36 21.18 -27.61
C GLN A 46 -6.07 22.22 -28.70
N SER A 47 -6.45 23.47 -28.46
CA SER A 47 -6.17 24.56 -29.37
C SER A 47 -4.66 24.89 -29.41
N GLN A 48 -3.99 24.91 -28.26
CA GLN A 48 -2.54 25.10 -28.13
C GLN A 48 -1.77 23.97 -28.85
N LEU A 49 -2.17 22.73 -28.65
CA LEU A 49 -1.56 21.58 -29.34
C LEU A 49 -1.67 21.75 -30.87
N SER A 50 -2.86 22.12 -31.37
CA SER A 50 -3.11 22.33 -32.80
C SER A 50 -2.28 23.48 -33.39
N GLU A 51 -2.02 24.51 -32.62
CA GLU A 51 -1.16 25.63 -33.02
C GLU A 51 0.31 25.21 -33.08
N LEU A 52 0.80 24.52 -32.04
CA LEU A 52 2.17 24.00 -32.01
C LEU A 52 2.41 22.99 -33.13
N GLU A 53 1.45 22.12 -33.47
CA GLU A 53 1.55 21.20 -34.59
C GLU A 53 1.69 21.90 -35.95
N ARG A 54 0.97 22.99 -36.14
CA ARG A 54 1.02 23.78 -37.36
C ARG A 54 2.39 24.48 -37.51
N ASP A 55 2.94 24.95 -36.38
CA ASP A 55 4.18 25.76 -36.39
C ASP A 55 5.44 24.88 -36.41
N LEU A 56 5.42 23.76 -35.68
CA LEU A 56 6.59 22.89 -35.47
C LEU A 56 6.52 21.55 -36.23
N GLY A 57 5.33 21.16 -36.69
CA GLY A 57 5.07 19.85 -37.29
C GLY A 57 4.70 18.78 -36.29
N ARG A 58 4.00 17.74 -36.80
CA ARG A 58 3.32 16.70 -35.99
C ARG A 58 4.22 15.79 -35.16
N HIS A 59 5.52 15.78 -35.38
CA HIS A 59 6.48 14.89 -34.73
C HIS A 59 7.55 15.67 -33.96
N HIS A 60 7.34 16.95 -33.71
CA HIS A 60 8.29 17.77 -32.98
C HIS A 60 8.27 17.41 -31.48
N PRO A 61 9.43 17.24 -30.81
CA PRO A 61 9.48 16.80 -29.40
C PRO A 61 8.82 17.77 -28.43
N ALA A 62 8.72 19.06 -28.73
CA ALA A 62 8.01 20.03 -27.90
C ALA A 62 6.50 19.76 -27.76
N LEU A 63 5.93 18.85 -28.57
CA LEU A 63 4.53 18.44 -28.44
C LEU A 63 4.30 17.48 -27.27
N ILE A 64 5.34 16.78 -26.79
CA ILE A 64 5.19 15.72 -25.78
C ILE A 64 4.55 16.23 -24.51
N GLU A 65 5.03 17.35 -23.98
CA GLU A 65 4.49 17.97 -22.75
C GLU A 65 3.01 18.36 -22.91
N ASN A 66 2.65 18.95 -24.06
CA ASN A 66 1.25 19.30 -24.34
C ASN A 66 0.35 18.08 -24.54
N LEU A 67 0.88 16.99 -25.12
CA LEU A 67 0.14 15.73 -25.27
C LEU A 67 -0.10 15.09 -23.92
N VAL A 68 0.89 15.06 -23.02
CA VAL A 68 0.75 14.55 -21.65
C VAL A 68 -0.26 15.39 -20.87
N GLY A 69 -0.13 16.72 -20.87
CA GLY A 69 -1.08 17.58 -20.17
C GLY A 69 -2.52 17.44 -20.68
N LEU A 70 -2.71 17.30 -22.01
CA LEU A 70 -4.05 17.04 -22.57
C LEU A 70 -4.56 15.63 -22.21
N ALA A 71 -3.67 14.63 -22.11
CA ALA A 71 -4.03 13.31 -21.66
C ALA A 71 -4.52 13.31 -20.20
N GLU A 72 -3.82 14.03 -19.31
CA GLU A 72 -4.24 14.23 -17.93
C GLU A 72 -5.61 14.92 -17.84
N ALA A 73 -5.80 16.01 -18.57
CA ALA A 73 -7.09 16.71 -18.63
C ALA A 73 -8.24 15.82 -19.18
N ASN A 74 -7.95 14.89 -20.08
CA ASN A 74 -8.91 13.88 -20.51
C ASN A 74 -9.19 12.84 -19.42
N ALA A 75 -8.18 12.42 -18.68
CA ALA A 75 -8.33 11.46 -17.59
C ALA A 75 -9.17 12.04 -16.44
N ASP A 76 -9.02 13.32 -16.11
CA ASP A 76 -9.85 14.02 -15.11
C ASP A 76 -11.35 14.03 -15.51
N LEU A 77 -11.62 13.96 -16.81
CA LEU A 77 -12.97 13.81 -17.37
C LEU A 77 -13.40 12.34 -17.58
N ASN A 78 -12.62 11.36 -17.08
CA ASN A 78 -12.80 9.92 -17.29
C ASN A 78 -12.75 9.48 -18.77
N LEU A 79 -12.12 10.26 -19.64
CA LEU A 79 -11.92 9.95 -21.06
C LEU A 79 -10.59 9.18 -21.25
N PHE A 80 -10.47 8.02 -20.59
CA PHE A 80 -9.22 7.26 -20.53
C PHE A 80 -8.75 6.70 -21.88
N SER A 81 -9.68 6.42 -22.81
CA SER A 81 -9.31 5.99 -24.18
C SER A 81 -8.58 7.09 -24.93
N GLU A 82 -9.11 8.30 -24.91
CA GLU A 82 -8.52 9.47 -25.53
C GLU A 82 -7.19 9.86 -24.86
N ALA A 83 -7.12 9.72 -23.53
CA ALA A 83 -5.90 9.95 -22.79
C ALA A 83 -4.79 8.97 -23.22
N SER A 84 -5.10 7.67 -23.31
CA SER A 84 -4.16 6.63 -23.74
C SER A 84 -3.66 6.86 -25.17
N GLU A 85 -4.54 7.26 -26.12
CA GLU A 85 -4.15 7.59 -27.51
C GLU A 85 -3.17 8.77 -27.57
N LEU A 86 -3.34 9.78 -26.72
CA LEU A 86 -2.42 10.92 -26.64
C LEU A 86 -1.05 10.49 -26.11
N ILE A 87 -1.00 9.62 -25.12
CA ILE A 87 0.26 9.05 -24.62
C ILE A 87 0.93 8.16 -25.67
N ASP A 88 0.19 7.33 -26.39
CA ASP A 88 0.76 6.55 -27.50
C ASP A 88 1.43 7.44 -28.54
N ARG A 89 0.81 8.58 -28.85
CA ARG A 89 1.39 9.56 -29.74
C ARG A 89 2.65 10.22 -29.14
N ALA A 90 2.64 10.56 -27.86
CA ALA A 90 3.82 11.08 -27.17
C ALA A 90 4.98 10.08 -27.19
N ILE A 91 4.70 8.78 -26.95
CA ILE A 91 5.68 7.69 -27.06
C ILE A 91 6.26 7.60 -28.47
N GLN A 92 5.42 7.70 -29.51
CA GLN A 92 5.89 7.68 -30.91
C GLN A 92 6.82 8.83 -31.20
N ILE A 93 6.47 10.06 -30.80
CA ILE A 93 7.32 11.26 -30.95
C ILE A 93 8.63 11.07 -30.20
N GLN A 94 8.58 10.56 -28.97
CA GLN A 94 9.75 10.29 -28.16
C GLN A 94 10.71 9.31 -28.84
N ARG A 95 10.19 8.22 -29.38
CA ARG A 95 10.98 7.20 -30.11
C ARG A 95 11.60 7.73 -31.39
N LEU A 96 10.88 8.56 -32.14
CA LEU A 96 11.38 9.14 -33.39
C LEU A 96 12.51 10.11 -33.17
N ASN A 97 12.49 10.89 -32.08
CA ASN A 97 13.47 11.96 -31.83
C ASN A 97 14.65 11.51 -30.96
N PHE A 98 14.42 10.60 -30.01
CA PHE A 98 15.41 10.21 -29.01
C PHE A 98 15.81 8.73 -29.08
N GLY A 99 15.16 7.94 -29.95
CA GLY A 99 15.47 6.54 -30.17
C GLY A 99 14.63 5.58 -29.33
N LEU A 100 14.68 4.30 -29.70
CA LEU A 100 13.87 3.22 -29.10
C LEU A 100 14.30 2.86 -27.68
N TYR A 101 15.49 3.25 -27.26
CA TYR A 101 16.08 2.89 -25.95
C TYR A 101 16.31 4.13 -25.08
N SER A 102 15.54 5.19 -25.30
CA SER A 102 15.61 6.38 -24.44
C SER A 102 14.88 6.11 -23.13
N ASP A 103 15.52 6.47 -22.00
CA ASP A 103 14.92 6.42 -20.66
C ASP A 103 13.75 7.38 -20.50
N SER A 104 13.74 8.47 -21.27
CA SER A 104 12.68 9.48 -21.24
C SER A 104 11.30 8.96 -21.73
N GLN A 105 11.23 7.75 -22.30
CA GLN A 105 9.93 7.13 -22.57
C GLN A 105 9.32 6.41 -21.35
N ILE A 106 10.11 6.12 -20.30
CA ILE A 106 9.62 5.38 -19.12
C ILE A 106 8.45 6.09 -18.42
N PRO A 107 8.51 7.42 -18.14
CA PRO A 107 7.37 8.12 -17.55
C PRO A 107 6.10 8.05 -18.40
N LEU A 108 6.23 8.06 -19.73
CA LEU A 108 5.08 7.95 -20.63
C LEU A 108 4.41 6.56 -20.56
N TYR A 109 5.21 5.50 -20.37
CA TYR A 109 4.66 4.17 -20.15
C TYR A 109 3.96 4.02 -18.79
N PHE A 110 4.43 4.69 -17.74
CA PHE A 110 3.71 4.72 -16.47
C PHE A 110 2.32 5.36 -16.64
N GLU A 111 2.22 6.49 -17.35
CA GLU A 111 0.93 7.12 -17.65
C GLU A 111 0.05 6.22 -18.52
N LYS A 112 0.62 5.56 -19.53
CA LYS A 112 -0.12 4.62 -20.38
C LYS A 112 -0.72 3.49 -19.55
N VAL A 113 0.05 2.83 -18.68
CA VAL A 113 -0.43 1.78 -17.78
C VAL A 113 -1.56 2.30 -16.90
N ARG A 114 -1.44 3.50 -16.35
CA ARG A 114 -2.47 4.15 -15.53
C ARG A 114 -3.78 4.31 -16.31
N PHE A 115 -3.74 4.80 -17.54
CA PHE A 115 -4.96 5.03 -18.34
C PHE A 115 -5.54 3.71 -18.88
N ASP A 116 -4.71 2.80 -19.36
CA ASP A 116 -5.15 1.50 -19.89
C ASP A 116 -5.82 0.66 -18.79
N SER A 117 -5.28 0.67 -17.56
CA SER A 117 -5.89 -0.03 -16.43
C SER A 117 -7.25 0.54 -16.05
N ARG A 118 -7.41 1.87 -16.11
CA ARG A 118 -8.70 2.56 -15.84
C ARG A 118 -9.79 2.22 -16.84
N ARG A 119 -9.43 1.99 -18.10
CA ARG A 119 -10.38 1.54 -19.14
C ARG A 119 -10.53 0.03 -19.21
N GLY A 120 -9.83 -0.74 -18.38
CA GLY A 120 -9.87 -2.20 -18.35
C GLY A 120 -9.13 -2.88 -19.50
N ASP A 121 -8.23 -2.20 -20.21
CA ASP A 121 -7.41 -2.76 -21.27
C ASP A 121 -6.17 -3.47 -20.71
N TRP A 122 -6.37 -4.64 -20.11
CA TRP A 122 -5.30 -5.42 -19.51
C TRP A 122 -4.27 -5.91 -20.50
N GLN A 123 -4.63 -6.08 -21.78
CA GLN A 123 -3.65 -6.39 -22.82
C GLN A 123 -2.69 -5.21 -23.04
N GLY A 124 -3.21 -4.00 -23.16
CA GLY A 124 -2.38 -2.79 -23.28
C GLY A 124 -1.49 -2.55 -22.06
N VAL A 125 -2.02 -2.83 -20.85
CA VAL A 125 -1.24 -2.81 -19.60
C VAL A 125 -0.08 -3.79 -19.68
N ASN A 126 -0.34 -5.05 -19.99
CA ASN A 126 0.69 -6.10 -20.05
C ASN A 126 1.74 -5.83 -21.11
N ASP A 127 1.36 -5.42 -22.32
CA ASP A 127 2.29 -5.01 -23.38
C ASP A 127 3.22 -3.87 -22.92
N SER A 128 2.69 -2.91 -22.15
CA SER A 128 3.44 -1.79 -21.59
C SER A 128 4.39 -2.23 -20.48
N LEU A 129 3.92 -3.10 -19.56
CA LEU A 129 4.73 -3.67 -18.48
C LEU A 129 5.89 -4.52 -19.03
N ASP A 130 5.63 -5.37 -20.00
CA ASP A 130 6.65 -6.20 -20.66
C ASP A 130 7.71 -5.34 -21.36
N HIS A 131 7.27 -4.28 -22.03
CA HIS A 131 8.21 -3.35 -22.67
C HIS A 131 9.08 -2.61 -21.68
N MET A 132 8.50 -2.10 -20.58
CA MET A 132 9.25 -1.46 -19.48
C MET A 132 10.20 -2.44 -18.81
N THR A 133 9.76 -3.67 -18.54
CA THR A 133 10.60 -4.72 -18.01
C THR A 133 11.83 -4.91 -18.89
N TRP A 134 11.63 -5.09 -20.20
CA TRP A 134 12.72 -5.24 -21.14
C TRP A 134 13.67 -4.03 -21.21
N LEU A 135 13.13 -2.79 -21.17
CA LEU A 135 13.95 -1.58 -21.16
C LEU A 135 14.81 -1.48 -19.89
N LEU A 136 14.25 -1.80 -18.74
CA LEU A 136 14.90 -1.62 -17.46
C LEU A 136 15.84 -2.80 -17.10
N THR A 137 15.46 -4.02 -17.45
CA THR A 137 16.26 -5.21 -17.09
C THR A 137 17.31 -5.55 -18.15
N GLU A 138 16.94 -5.59 -19.43
CA GLU A 138 17.82 -6.01 -20.52
C GLU A 138 18.66 -4.86 -21.08
N LYS A 139 18.08 -3.66 -21.21
CA LYS A 139 18.76 -2.50 -21.78
C LYS A 139 19.36 -1.60 -20.72
N GLN A 140 18.88 -1.68 -19.50
CA GLN A 140 19.34 -0.87 -18.37
C GLN A 140 19.43 0.62 -18.73
N VAL A 141 18.33 1.13 -19.28
CA VAL A 141 18.27 2.52 -19.74
C VAL A 141 18.27 3.53 -18.59
N GLY A 142 18.97 4.64 -18.75
CA GLY A 142 19.07 5.71 -17.76
C GLY A 142 20.32 5.64 -16.89
N THR A 143 20.34 6.44 -15.83
CA THR A 143 21.40 6.39 -14.81
C THR A 143 21.14 5.24 -13.83
N LEU A 144 22.16 4.78 -13.11
CA LEU A 144 21.96 3.72 -12.09
C LEU A 144 20.95 4.13 -11.03
N GLU A 145 20.91 5.42 -10.67
CA GLU A 145 19.97 5.94 -9.66
C GLU A 145 18.53 5.96 -10.18
N SER A 146 18.30 6.47 -11.41
CA SER A 146 16.98 6.40 -12.05
C SER A 146 16.54 4.97 -12.31
N LEU A 147 17.47 4.07 -12.59
CA LEU A 147 17.18 2.66 -12.84
C LEU A 147 16.66 1.97 -11.59
N VAL A 148 17.26 2.19 -10.41
CA VAL A 148 16.73 1.67 -9.13
C VAL A 148 15.31 2.20 -8.88
N SER A 149 15.07 3.50 -9.04
CA SER A 149 13.75 4.10 -8.86
C SER A 149 12.71 3.52 -9.82
N ASN A 150 13.03 3.43 -11.11
CA ASN A 150 12.13 2.91 -12.13
C ASN A 150 11.81 1.42 -11.95
N LEU A 151 12.80 0.62 -11.51
CA LEU A 151 12.58 -0.80 -11.18
C LEU A 151 11.65 -0.97 -9.99
N MET A 152 11.72 -0.10 -8.98
CA MET A 152 10.79 -0.14 -7.85
C MET A 152 9.38 0.31 -8.24
N GLN A 153 9.25 1.30 -9.14
CA GLN A 153 7.95 1.67 -9.71
C GLN A 153 7.35 0.52 -10.54
N LEU A 154 8.16 -0.14 -11.36
CA LEU A 154 7.74 -1.32 -12.10
C LEU A 154 7.30 -2.47 -11.17
N THR A 155 8.02 -2.68 -10.07
CA THR A 155 7.64 -3.62 -9.02
C THR A 155 6.25 -3.31 -8.48
N GLU A 156 5.98 -2.05 -8.14
CA GLU A 156 4.68 -1.61 -7.62
C GLU A 156 3.56 -1.86 -8.64
N LEU A 157 3.77 -1.52 -9.91
CA LEU A 157 2.79 -1.76 -10.97
C LEU A 157 2.44 -3.24 -11.10
N HIS A 158 3.45 -4.11 -11.14
CA HIS A 158 3.20 -5.54 -11.20
C HIS A 158 2.43 -6.05 -9.98
N LEU A 159 2.75 -5.58 -8.76
CA LEU A 159 2.02 -5.99 -7.57
C LEU A 159 0.57 -5.50 -7.56
N ARG A 160 0.31 -4.30 -8.08
CA ARG A 160 -1.05 -3.76 -8.24
C ARG A 160 -1.84 -4.49 -9.32
N ALA A 161 -1.18 -4.99 -10.35
CA ALA A 161 -1.83 -5.78 -11.41
C ALA A 161 -2.26 -7.18 -10.93
N VAL A 162 -1.60 -7.74 -9.89
CA VAL A 162 -1.95 -9.09 -9.38
C VAL A 162 -3.44 -9.27 -9.08
N PRO A 163 -4.11 -8.43 -8.27
CA PRO A 163 -5.53 -8.61 -7.99
C PRO A 163 -6.46 -8.17 -9.14
N ALA A 164 -5.98 -7.35 -10.04
CA ALA A 164 -6.81 -6.68 -11.04
C ALA A 164 -6.80 -7.35 -12.41
N ASP A 165 -5.75 -8.11 -12.73
CA ASP A 165 -5.64 -8.85 -13.99
C ASP A 165 -6.20 -10.28 -13.87
N VAL A 166 -6.35 -10.96 -15.00
CA VAL A 166 -6.84 -12.34 -15.06
C VAL A 166 -5.93 -13.30 -14.30
N SER A 167 -6.51 -14.32 -13.66
CA SER A 167 -5.81 -15.23 -12.77
C SER A 167 -4.59 -15.93 -13.42
N SER A 168 -4.61 -16.13 -14.73
CA SER A 168 -3.48 -16.73 -15.46
C SER A 168 -2.23 -15.86 -15.50
N MET A 169 -2.36 -14.52 -15.36
CA MET A 169 -1.25 -13.56 -15.40
C MET A 169 -0.67 -13.23 -14.00
N GLN A 170 -1.40 -13.51 -12.94
CA GLN A 170 -1.00 -13.14 -11.57
C GLN A 170 0.36 -13.71 -11.16
N ALA A 171 0.66 -14.96 -11.52
CA ALA A 171 1.95 -15.57 -11.21
C ALA A 171 3.11 -14.90 -11.97
N ASP A 172 2.87 -14.41 -13.19
CA ASP A 172 3.84 -13.67 -13.98
C ASP A 172 4.10 -12.29 -13.37
N HIS A 173 3.06 -11.59 -12.92
CA HIS A 173 3.21 -10.33 -12.19
C HIS A 173 4.02 -10.50 -10.90
N TYR A 174 3.74 -11.51 -10.09
CA TYR A 174 4.55 -11.80 -8.89
C TYR A 174 6.01 -12.05 -9.20
N ARG A 175 6.30 -12.78 -10.29
CA ARG A 175 7.67 -13.07 -10.72
C ARG A 175 8.38 -11.80 -11.18
N SER A 176 7.75 -11.04 -12.06
CA SER A 176 8.34 -9.81 -12.62
C SER A 176 8.60 -8.76 -11.54
N ALA A 177 7.70 -8.63 -10.56
CA ALA A 177 7.90 -7.77 -9.40
C ALA A 177 9.16 -8.19 -8.60
N ALA A 178 9.32 -9.48 -8.32
CA ALA A 178 10.48 -9.98 -7.58
C ALA A 178 11.78 -9.81 -8.39
N GLU A 179 11.77 -10.08 -9.68
CA GLU A 179 12.93 -9.92 -10.57
C GLU A 179 13.37 -8.46 -10.66
N ALA A 180 12.41 -7.51 -10.78
CA ALA A 180 12.70 -6.09 -10.76
C ALA A 180 13.32 -5.64 -9.43
N THR A 181 12.80 -6.13 -8.29
CA THR A 181 13.37 -5.81 -6.96
C THR A 181 14.76 -6.42 -6.78
N PHE A 182 15.00 -7.65 -7.22
CA PHE A 182 16.34 -8.25 -7.18
C PHE A 182 17.35 -7.44 -8.01
N MET A 183 16.97 -7.00 -9.19
CA MET A 183 17.82 -6.16 -10.01
C MET A 183 18.08 -4.80 -9.37
N ALA A 184 17.08 -4.18 -8.76
CA ALA A 184 17.24 -2.94 -8.01
C ALA A 184 18.23 -3.12 -6.83
N LEU A 185 18.18 -4.26 -6.12
CA LEU A 185 19.14 -4.60 -5.06
C LEU A 185 20.56 -4.75 -5.60
N GLU A 186 20.76 -5.43 -6.72
CA GLU A 186 22.08 -5.60 -7.35
C GLU A 186 22.67 -4.25 -7.83
N ILE A 187 21.84 -3.42 -8.46
CA ILE A 187 22.26 -2.10 -8.92
C ILE A 187 22.55 -1.17 -7.74
N SER A 188 21.73 -1.20 -6.69
CA SER A 188 21.91 -0.38 -5.49
C SER A 188 23.22 -0.71 -4.77
N GLU A 189 23.65 -1.96 -4.78
CA GLU A 189 24.94 -2.36 -4.21
C GLU A 189 26.12 -1.75 -4.96
N ARG A 190 26.06 -1.79 -6.28
CA ARG A 190 27.08 -1.14 -7.14
C ARG A 190 27.09 0.38 -7.00
N LEU A 191 25.92 0.99 -6.78
CA LEU A 191 25.74 2.44 -6.71
C LEU A 191 26.12 3.02 -5.35
N TRP A 192 25.69 2.36 -4.25
CA TRP A 192 25.79 2.89 -2.89
C TRP A 192 26.75 2.11 -2.01
N GLY A 193 27.10 0.86 -2.38
CA GLY A 193 27.88 -0.06 -1.58
C GLY A 193 27.03 -1.05 -0.78
N GLU A 194 27.67 -2.12 -0.32
CA GLU A 194 27.04 -3.28 0.30
C GLU A 194 26.24 -2.93 1.57
N HIS A 195 26.76 -2.02 2.40
CA HIS A 195 26.17 -1.68 3.71
C HIS A 195 25.46 -0.31 3.74
N ASP A 196 25.07 0.24 2.59
CA ASP A 196 24.37 1.53 2.56
C ASP A 196 22.93 1.39 3.07
N PRO A 197 22.51 2.21 4.07
CA PRO A 197 21.16 2.12 4.65
C PRO A 197 20.02 2.36 3.65
N ARG A 198 20.25 3.02 2.51
CA ARG A 198 19.25 3.20 1.44
C ARG A 198 18.81 1.88 0.82
N ARG A 199 19.54 0.79 1.05
CA ARG A 199 19.17 -0.56 0.59
C ARG A 199 18.17 -1.27 1.50
N VAL A 200 18.02 -0.83 2.76
CA VAL A 200 17.09 -1.43 3.73
C VAL A 200 15.64 -1.52 3.22
N PRO A 201 15.03 -0.45 2.67
CA PRO A 201 13.68 -0.51 2.13
C PRO A 201 13.54 -1.52 0.97
N LEU A 202 14.57 -1.71 0.14
CA LEU A 202 14.56 -2.68 -0.96
C LEU A 202 14.52 -4.12 -0.44
N TYR A 203 15.35 -4.45 0.57
CA TYR A 203 15.33 -5.76 1.23
C TYR A 203 13.98 -6.04 1.89
N TYR A 204 13.43 -5.04 2.59
CA TYR A 204 12.15 -5.19 3.27
C TYR A 204 10.98 -5.31 2.28
N SER A 205 11.03 -4.61 1.16
CA SER A 205 10.09 -4.77 0.06
C SER A 205 10.08 -6.21 -0.49
N LEU A 206 11.26 -6.76 -0.75
CA LEU A 206 11.39 -8.14 -1.22
C LEU A 206 10.90 -9.15 -0.17
N LEU A 207 11.15 -8.88 1.12
CA LEU A 207 10.62 -9.69 2.21
C LEU A 207 9.10 -9.76 2.18
N LYS A 208 8.42 -8.60 2.06
CA LYS A 208 6.95 -8.52 1.94
C LYS A 208 6.44 -9.26 0.71
N GLN A 209 7.11 -9.12 -0.45
CA GLN A 209 6.74 -9.85 -1.67
C GLN A 209 6.84 -11.38 -1.47
N PHE A 210 7.85 -11.88 -0.77
CA PHE A 210 7.95 -13.31 -0.45
C PHE A 210 6.79 -13.79 0.41
N TYR A 211 6.35 -12.96 1.36
CA TYR A 211 5.15 -13.28 2.14
C TYR A 211 3.89 -13.35 1.27
N LEU A 212 3.65 -12.35 0.40
CA LEU A 212 2.51 -12.36 -0.52
C LEU A 212 2.51 -13.57 -1.45
N GLN A 213 3.67 -13.89 -2.04
CA GLN A 213 3.79 -15.08 -2.88
C GLN A 213 3.53 -16.38 -2.07
N SER A 214 3.96 -16.43 -0.81
CA SER A 214 3.68 -17.59 0.04
C SER A 214 2.18 -17.76 0.33
N LEU A 215 1.46 -16.65 0.54
CA LEU A 215 0.00 -16.66 0.69
C LEU A 215 -0.69 -17.13 -0.61
N ALA A 216 -0.28 -16.58 -1.74
CA ALA A 216 -0.82 -16.98 -3.04
C ALA A 216 -0.60 -18.47 -3.34
N VAL A 217 0.52 -19.06 -2.90
CA VAL A 217 0.78 -20.51 -3.02
C VAL A 217 -0.21 -21.35 -2.21
N GLU A 218 -0.82 -20.81 -1.16
CA GLU A 218 -1.84 -21.52 -0.36
C GLU A 218 -3.17 -21.63 -1.08
N MET A 219 -3.50 -20.74 -1.99
CA MET A 219 -4.73 -20.77 -2.77
C MET A 219 -4.85 -22.06 -3.61
N ARG A 220 -6.06 -22.38 -4.06
CA ARG A 220 -6.33 -23.56 -4.90
C ARG A 220 -6.73 -23.15 -6.31
N ASP A 221 -5.92 -22.29 -6.91
CA ASP A 221 -6.15 -21.73 -8.22
C ASP A 221 -4.94 -21.93 -9.17
N ASP A 222 -5.04 -21.37 -10.35
CA ASP A 222 -4.00 -21.42 -11.38
C ASP A 222 -2.74 -20.64 -10.95
N THR A 223 -2.91 -19.53 -10.22
CA THR A 223 -1.80 -18.72 -9.67
C THR A 223 -0.96 -19.57 -8.72
N ALA A 224 -1.59 -20.26 -7.78
CA ALA A 224 -0.91 -21.16 -6.86
C ALA A 224 -0.17 -22.28 -7.57
N TYR A 225 -0.77 -22.85 -8.63
CA TYR A 225 -0.12 -23.86 -9.44
C TYR A 225 1.10 -23.32 -10.15
N ALA A 226 0.98 -22.17 -10.83
CA ALA A 226 2.05 -21.53 -11.57
C ALA A 226 3.21 -21.12 -10.65
N LEU A 227 2.96 -20.51 -9.50
CA LEU A 227 4.01 -20.15 -8.53
C LEU A 227 4.76 -21.37 -8.00
N ARG A 228 4.12 -22.51 -7.82
CA ARG A 228 4.78 -23.76 -7.40
C ARG A 228 5.59 -24.41 -8.52
N ALA A 229 5.21 -24.18 -9.76
CA ALA A 229 5.90 -24.71 -10.95
C ALA A 229 7.18 -23.94 -11.29
N ILE A 230 7.26 -22.65 -10.93
CA ILE A 230 8.39 -21.75 -11.21
C ILE A 230 9.57 -22.06 -10.28
N VAL A 231 10.18 -23.22 -10.44
CA VAL A 231 11.44 -23.53 -9.78
C VAL A 231 12.46 -23.91 -10.85
N PRO A 232 13.51 -23.08 -11.06
CA PRO A 232 14.53 -23.38 -12.07
C PRO A 232 15.07 -24.80 -11.94
N GLY A 233 15.09 -25.53 -13.05
CA GLY A 233 15.63 -26.91 -13.10
C GLY A 233 14.70 -28.00 -12.54
N SER A 234 13.45 -27.71 -12.23
CA SER A 234 12.46 -28.70 -11.77
C SER A 234 11.43 -28.98 -12.85
N THR A 235 11.21 -30.27 -13.16
CA THR A 235 10.12 -30.74 -14.05
C THR A 235 8.83 -31.05 -13.28
N TRP A 236 8.82 -30.86 -11.95
CA TRP A 236 7.71 -31.25 -11.07
C TRP A 236 7.20 -30.05 -10.28
N VAL A 237 5.87 -29.90 -10.24
CA VAL A 237 5.22 -28.94 -9.34
C VAL A 237 5.47 -29.37 -7.89
N ARG A 238 6.08 -28.48 -7.11
CA ARG A 238 6.44 -28.81 -5.72
C ARG A 238 5.23 -28.76 -4.78
N PRO A 239 5.21 -29.61 -3.75
CA PRO A 239 4.22 -29.50 -2.69
C PRO A 239 4.24 -28.12 -2.02
N ARG A 240 3.08 -27.57 -1.67
CA ARG A 240 2.92 -26.24 -1.05
C ARG A 240 3.86 -26.04 0.16
N ARG A 241 3.86 -27.00 1.08
CA ARG A 241 4.73 -26.95 2.27
C ARG A 241 6.21 -26.77 1.95
N VAL A 242 6.70 -27.38 0.88
CA VAL A 242 8.11 -27.23 0.45
C VAL A 242 8.37 -25.82 -0.06
N VAL A 243 7.42 -25.25 -0.80
CA VAL A 243 7.54 -23.88 -1.35
C VAL A 243 7.47 -22.86 -0.23
N GLN A 244 6.53 -23.00 0.70
CA GLN A 244 6.42 -22.13 1.88
C GLN A 244 7.70 -22.16 2.74
N THR A 245 8.25 -23.35 3.01
CA THR A 245 9.54 -23.46 3.74
C THR A 245 10.66 -22.73 3.00
N ARG A 246 10.64 -22.67 1.67
CA ARG A 246 11.65 -21.92 0.90
C ARG A 246 11.47 -20.42 1.06
N TYR A 247 10.24 -19.91 0.98
CA TYR A 247 9.98 -18.50 1.23
C TYR A 247 10.37 -18.11 2.66
N PHE A 248 10.00 -18.93 3.65
CA PHE A 248 10.43 -18.72 5.04
C PHE A 248 11.95 -18.57 5.17
N ARG A 249 12.71 -19.55 4.64
CA ARG A 249 14.18 -19.52 4.70
C ARG A 249 14.79 -18.39 3.88
N ALA A 250 14.17 -18.04 2.76
CA ALA A 250 14.63 -16.90 1.95
C ALA A 250 14.44 -15.58 2.70
N GLY A 251 13.30 -15.38 3.36
CA GLY A 251 13.04 -14.21 4.18
C GLY A 251 13.98 -14.09 5.37
N LEU A 252 14.30 -15.19 6.07
CA LEU A 252 15.31 -15.15 7.12
C LEU A 252 16.67 -14.68 6.60
N ARG A 253 17.06 -15.07 5.38
CA ARG A 253 18.32 -14.59 4.76
C ARG A 253 18.25 -13.11 4.42
N LEU A 254 17.10 -12.61 3.95
CA LEU A 254 16.92 -11.17 3.72
C LEU A 254 17.03 -10.37 5.03
N LEU A 255 16.48 -10.89 6.12
CA LEU A 255 16.59 -10.26 7.45
C LEU A 255 18.04 -10.25 7.96
N LEU A 256 18.82 -11.31 7.71
CA LEU A 256 20.25 -11.32 8.02
C LEU A 256 21.02 -10.26 7.21
N ASN A 257 20.77 -10.16 5.89
CA ASN A 257 21.40 -9.14 5.07
C ASN A 257 21.02 -7.72 5.53
N LEU A 258 19.76 -7.54 5.94
CA LEU A 258 19.28 -6.27 6.47
C LEU A 258 19.96 -5.94 7.81
N GLU A 259 20.13 -6.93 8.70
CA GLU A 259 20.89 -6.79 9.94
C GLU A 259 22.32 -6.36 9.67
N ASP A 260 23.03 -7.03 8.74
CA ASP A 260 24.39 -6.67 8.36
C ASP A 260 24.51 -5.21 7.92
N ILE A 261 23.54 -4.71 7.15
CA ILE A 261 23.52 -3.31 6.71
C ILE A 261 23.33 -2.35 7.89
N VAL A 262 22.36 -2.60 8.76
CA VAL A 262 22.01 -1.65 9.83
C VAL A 262 23.05 -1.68 10.96
N VAL A 263 23.64 -2.83 11.25
CA VAL A 263 24.71 -2.97 12.27
C VAL A 263 26.05 -2.42 11.79
N ALA A 264 26.36 -2.54 10.50
CA ALA A 264 27.59 -1.96 9.93
C ALA A 264 27.61 -0.42 9.99
N ASN A 265 26.46 0.21 10.14
CA ASN A 265 26.36 1.66 10.32
C ASN A 265 26.81 2.06 11.74
N SER A 266 28.02 2.57 11.87
CA SER A 266 28.60 3.00 13.15
C SER A 266 27.80 4.11 13.88
N ALA A 267 26.90 4.80 13.18
CA ALA A 267 26.00 5.80 13.73
C ALA A 267 24.63 5.20 14.15
N ALA A 268 24.41 3.89 13.92
CA ALA A 268 23.15 3.25 14.29
C ALA A 268 22.98 3.22 15.83
N PRO A 269 21.76 3.48 16.34
CA PRO A 269 21.42 3.29 17.73
C PRO A 269 21.70 1.84 18.19
N ARG A 270 21.92 1.66 19.49
CA ARG A 270 22.21 0.32 20.05
C ARG A 270 21.05 -0.65 19.89
N GLU A 271 19.82 -0.14 19.93
CA GLU A 271 18.60 -0.92 19.78
C GLU A 271 18.37 -1.46 18.36
N THR A 272 19.09 -0.98 17.34
CA THR A 272 18.83 -1.34 15.94
C THR A 272 18.90 -2.85 15.69
N ALA A 273 19.86 -3.56 16.29
CA ALA A 273 19.94 -5.02 16.16
C ALA A 273 18.73 -5.72 16.78
N ALA A 274 18.31 -5.29 17.97
CA ALA A 274 17.11 -5.83 18.63
C ALA A 274 15.81 -5.48 17.88
N MET A 275 15.76 -4.35 17.15
CA MET A 275 14.66 -4.07 16.23
C MET A 275 14.60 -5.09 15.09
N VAL A 276 15.73 -5.55 14.55
CA VAL A 276 15.74 -6.65 13.56
C VAL A 276 15.17 -7.94 14.15
N ASP A 277 15.46 -8.23 15.43
CA ASP A 277 14.90 -9.40 16.11
C ASP A 277 13.37 -9.34 16.22
N VAL A 278 12.78 -8.14 16.41
CA VAL A 278 11.30 -7.96 16.36
C VAL A 278 10.78 -8.38 14.98
N TYR A 279 11.39 -7.92 13.89
CA TYR A 279 10.95 -8.31 12.53
C TYR A 279 11.23 -9.78 12.22
N ARG A 280 12.22 -10.39 12.87
CA ARG A 280 12.47 -11.83 12.78
C ARG A 280 11.37 -12.64 13.50
N ALA A 281 10.91 -12.16 14.66
CA ALA A 281 9.75 -12.74 15.35
C ALA A 281 8.46 -12.56 14.53
N ASP A 282 8.24 -11.38 13.93
CA ASP A 282 7.14 -11.15 12.97
C ASP A 282 7.17 -12.18 11.83
N TRP A 283 8.35 -12.40 11.23
CA TRP A 283 8.52 -13.35 10.14
C TRP A 283 8.23 -14.80 10.55
N GLN A 284 8.64 -15.20 11.75
CA GLN A 284 8.32 -16.50 12.30
C GLN A 284 6.81 -16.65 12.52
N LEU A 285 6.13 -15.63 13.05
CA LEU A 285 4.69 -15.64 13.24
C LEU A 285 3.94 -15.74 11.90
N LEU A 286 4.32 -14.92 10.90
CA LEU A 286 3.72 -14.93 9.56
C LEU A 286 3.75 -16.32 8.90
N PHE A 287 4.75 -17.15 9.24
CA PHE A 287 4.89 -18.53 8.76
C PHE A 287 4.48 -19.58 9.80
N ASN A 288 3.75 -19.19 10.85
CA ASN A 288 3.22 -20.06 11.91
C ASN A 288 4.29 -20.96 12.58
N GLN A 289 5.50 -20.41 12.81
CA GLN A 289 6.55 -21.15 13.51
C GLN A 289 6.25 -21.19 15.02
N GLU A 290 6.54 -22.34 15.65
CA GLU A 290 6.27 -22.55 17.08
C GLU A 290 7.13 -21.66 17.97
N GLU A 291 8.32 -21.30 17.50
CA GLU A 291 9.30 -20.48 18.20
C GLU A 291 8.98 -18.99 18.18
N SER A 292 7.89 -18.54 17.53
CA SER A 292 7.59 -17.10 17.36
C SER A 292 7.34 -16.41 18.70
N GLU A 293 6.71 -17.07 19.69
CA GLU A 293 6.46 -16.49 21.00
C GLU A 293 7.74 -16.26 21.79
N GLU A 294 8.64 -17.25 21.82
CA GLU A 294 9.97 -17.12 22.43
C GLU A 294 10.79 -16.02 21.73
N ALA A 295 10.73 -15.94 20.40
CA ALA A 295 11.43 -14.91 19.65
C ALA A 295 10.95 -13.50 19.99
N TYR A 296 9.65 -13.30 20.24
CA TYR A 296 9.14 -12.01 20.73
C TYR A 296 9.61 -11.70 22.15
N ALA A 297 9.60 -12.68 23.04
CA ALA A 297 10.11 -12.50 24.41
C ALA A 297 11.59 -12.11 24.41
N ASP A 298 12.42 -12.78 23.59
CA ASP A 298 13.84 -12.47 23.43
C ASP A 298 14.07 -11.07 22.85
N ALA A 299 13.33 -10.69 21.79
CA ALA A 299 13.39 -9.35 21.19
C ALA A 299 12.98 -8.26 22.18
N PHE A 300 11.94 -8.49 22.97
CA PHE A 300 11.50 -7.58 24.04
C PHE A 300 12.59 -7.40 25.10
N ALA A 301 13.18 -8.48 25.58
CA ALA A 301 14.25 -8.44 26.58
C ALA A 301 15.49 -7.70 26.01
N ALA A 302 15.90 -7.99 24.78
CA ALA A 302 17.02 -7.34 24.11
C ALA A 302 16.80 -5.83 23.95
N LEU A 303 15.58 -5.42 23.55
CA LEU A 303 15.23 -3.99 23.48
C LEU A 303 15.29 -3.30 24.84
N ARG A 304 14.81 -3.93 25.90
CA ARG A 304 14.86 -3.37 27.26
C ARG A 304 16.30 -3.22 27.77
N ASP A 305 17.19 -4.13 27.41
CA ASP A 305 18.59 -4.07 27.83
C ASP A 305 19.40 -3.01 27.05
N LEU A 306 18.99 -2.68 25.83
CA LEU A 306 19.72 -1.77 24.94
C LEU A 306 19.18 -0.35 24.90
N THR A 307 17.96 -0.11 25.41
CA THR A 307 17.36 1.21 25.48
C THR A 307 17.43 1.80 26.89
N ASP A 308 17.61 3.13 26.98
CA ASP A 308 17.57 3.85 28.24
C ASP A 308 16.12 4.13 28.71
N ASP A 309 15.11 3.85 27.85
CA ASP A 309 13.69 4.15 28.08
C ASP A 309 12.83 2.88 27.94
N ALA A 310 12.67 2.16 29.05
CA ALA A 310 11.88 0.94 29.10
C ALA A 310 10.39 1.18 28.78
N ASP A 311 9.87 2.39 28.98
CA ASP A 311 8.47 2.73 28.71
C ASP A 311 8.20 2.73 27.20
N LYS A 312 9.16 3.12 26.38
CA LYS A 312 9.05 3.03 24.91
C LYS A 312 8.92 1.58 24.41
N VAL A 313 9.65 0.64 25.03
CA VAL A 313 9.53 -0.78 24.69
C VAL A 313 8.14 -1.29 25.06
N ASN A 314 7.65 -0.97 26.25
CA ASN A 314 6.30 -1.32 26.65
C ASN A 314 5.26 -0.70 25.71
N GLN A 315 5.45 0.56 25.28
CA GLN A 315 4.57 1.23 24.33
C GLN A 315 4.55 0.56 22.97
N LEU A 316 5.71 0.14 22.40
CA LEU A 316 5.80 -0.56 21.12
C LEU A 316 4.93 -1.82 21.10
N PHE A 317 4.89 -2.54 22.22
CA PHE A 317 4.17 -3.80 22.35
C PHE A 317 2.83 -3.67 23.13
N SER A 318 2.40 -2.46 23.46
CA SER A 318 1.17 -2.24 24.26
C SER A 318 -0.10 -2.66 23.55
N ARG A 319 -0.06 -2.72 22.22
CA ARG A 319 -1.21 -3.07 21.37
C ARG A 319 -0.79 -3.99 20.22
N PRO A 320 -1.71 -4.82 19.72
CA PRO A 320 -1.46 -5.61 18.51
C PRO A 320 -1.17 -4.73 17.30
N GLN A 321 -0.37 -5.24 16.37
CA GLN A 321 -0.06 -4.57 15.11
C GLN A 321 -0.23 -5.50 13.93
N ILE A 322 -0.90 -5.05 12.88
CA ILE A 322 -1.09 -5.85 11.65
C ILE A 322 0.27 -6.13 10.98
N LEU A 323 0.44 -7.38 10.55
CA LEU A 323 1.63 -7.86 9.88
C LEU A 323 1.37 -8.24 8.40
N PRO A 324 2.35 -8.04 7.52
CA PRO A 324 3.64 -7.38 7.75
C PRO A 324 3.50 -5.87 7.97
N VAL A 325 4.35 -5.30 8.82
CA VAL A 325 4.39 -3.84 9.04
C VAL A 325 4.76 -3.13 7.73
N GLY A 326 4.24 -1.93 7.51
CA GLY A 326 4.43 -1.17 6.26
C GLY A 326 5.89 -0.98 5.86
N GLU A 327 6.73 -0.56 6.81
CA GLU A 327 8.16 -0.29 6.61
C GLU A 327 9.01 -0.95 7.69
N PHE A 328 10.31 -1.04 7.42
CA PHE A 328 11.28 -1.43 8.43
C PHE A 328 11.74 -0.19 9.21
N TYR A 329 11.48 -0.19 10.51
CA TYR A 329 11.91 0.86 11.43
C TYR A 329 13.11 0.37 12.26
N ASN A 330 14.25 1.01 12.11
CA ASN A 330 15.51 0.63 12.77
C ASN A 330 15.66 1.21 14.19
N THR A 331 14.69 1.99 14.66
CA THR A 331 14.67 2.59 16.01
C THR A 331 13.28 2.50 16.63
N LEU A 332 13.21 2.48 17.96
CA LEU A 332 11.96 2.54 18.71
C LEU A 332 11.18 3.83 18.42
N ASP A 333 11.86 4.98 18.36
CA ASP A 333 11.22 6.26 18.09
C ASP A 333 10.56 6.30 16.70
N ALA A 334 11.22 5.76 15.68
CA ALA A 334 10.64 5.70 14.35
C ALA A 334 9.42 4.75 14.30
N ALA A 335 9.51 3.60 14.95
CA ALA A 335 8.40 2.65 15.03
C ALA A 335 7.18 3.22 15.77
N LEU A 336 7.40 3.90 16.90
CA LEU A 336 6.35 4.55 17.67
C LEU A 336 5.71 5.72 16.92
N ALA A 337 6.52 6.53 16.22
CA ALA A 337 6.01 7.61 15.38
C ALA A 337 5.10 7.08 14.25
N ALA A 338 5.49 5.97 13.63
CA ALA A 338 4.68 5.31 12.61
C ALA A 338 3.37 4.72 13.19
N GLN A 339 3.43 4.10 14.36
CA GLN A 339 2.23 3.63 15.06
C GLN A 339 1.27 4.79 15.37
N ALA A 340 1.78 5.94 15.83
CA ALA A 340 0.97 7.12 16.08
C ALA A 340 0.33 7.70 14.81
N GLN A 341 1.03 7.64 13.67
CA GLN A 341 0.50 8.10 12.38
C GLN A 341 -0.54 7.15 11.79
N SER A 342 -0.45 5.86 12.08
CA SER A 342 -1.44 4.86 11.64
C SER A 342 -2.76 4.94 12.40
N THR A 343 -2.77 5.67 13.53
CA THR A 343 -3.95 5.89 14.35
C THR A 343 -4.75 7.08 13.80
N ARG A 344 -6.01 6.87 13.40
CA ARG A 344 -6.90 7.95 12.93
C ARG A 344 -8.21 7.89 13.67
N ASN A 345 -8.77 9.09 13.94
CA ASN A 345 -10.11 9.21 14.48
C ASN A 345 -11.11 8.91 13.39
N PHE A 346 -11.99 7.96 13.63
CA PHE A 346 -13.14 7.67 12.80
C PHE A 346 -14.28 8.63 13.19
N SER A 347 -14.83 9.35 12.23
CA SER A 347 -15.95 10.25 12.43
C SER A 347 -17.12 9.77 11.59
N THR A 348 -18.14 9.18 12.22
CA THR A 348 -19.42 8.91 11.56
C THR A 348 -20.18 10.23 11.41
N SER A 349 -20.56 10.58 10.19
CA SER A 349 -21.46 11.71 9.96
C SER A 349 -22.85 11.37 10.52
N GLY A 350 -23.14 11.92 11.70
CA GLY A 350 -24.47 11.81 12.32
C GLY A 350 -24.54 11.15 13.70
N ALA A 351 -23.45 10.58 14.24
CA ALA A 351 -23.44 10.06 15.59
C ALA A 351 -22.96 11.12 16.58
N GLU A 352 -23.76 11.40 17.61
CA GLU A 352 -23.42 12.31 18.71
C GLU A 352 -22.31 11.76 19.65
N ASN A 353 -21.83 10.55 19.43
CA ASN A 353 -20.74 9.92 20.16
C ASN A 353 -19.53 9.75 19.26
N THR A 354 -18.64 10.71 19.31
CA THR A 354 -17.27 10.56 18.78
C THR A 354 -16.51 9.65 19.76
N GLU A 355 -16.51 8.35 19.54
CA GLU A 355 -15.55 7.48 20.22
C GLU A 355 -14.17 7.81 19.67
N SER A 356 -13.42 8.60 20.44
CA SER A 356 -12.01 8.84 20.18
C SER A 356 -11.23 7.62 20.67
N GLY A 357 -11.13 6.60 19.80
CA GLY A 357 -10.32 5.41 20.02
C GLY A 357 -9.10 5.41 19.11
N GLU A 358 -8.04 4.75 19.53
CA GLU A 358 -6.92 4.43 18.66
C GLU A 358 -7.33 3.29 17.73
N HIS A 359 -7.56 3.58 16.43
CA HIS A 359 -7.96 2.59 15.44
C HIS A 359 -6.79 2.21 14.57
N PHE A 360 -6.59 0.90 14.35
CA PHE A 360 -5.64 0.43 13.36
C PHE A 360 -6.20 0.75 11.97
N ARG A 361 -5.45 1.49 11.16
CA ARG A 361 -5.81 1.64 9.77
C ARG A 361 -5.26 0.48 8.98
N PHE A 362 -6.15 -0.28 8.38
CA PHE A 362 -5.79 -1.27 7.40
C PHE A 362 -5.66 -0.60 6.02
N GLN A 363 -4.45 -0.58 5.46
CA GLN A 363 -4.28 -0.14 4.09
C GLN A 363 -4.72 -1.25 3.14
N GLU A 364 -5.79 -0.96 2.44
CA GLU A 364 -6.26 -1.54 1.19
C GLU A 364 -5.98 -3.03 0.97
N TRP A 365 -7.04 -3.82 1.12
CA TRP A 365 -7.11 -5.15 0.58
C TRP A 365 -7.66 -5.09 -0.84
N PHE A 366 -6.88 -5.60 -1.80
CA PHE A 366 -7.42 -5.99 -3.09
C PHE A 366 -7.57 -7.50 -3.08
N GLY A 367 -8.80 -7.99 -3.15
CA GLY A 367 -9.07 -9.41 -3.05
C GLY A 367 -8.61 -10.01 -1.71
N GLU A 368 -7.87 -11.12 -1.75
CA GLU A 368 -7.42 -11.83 -0.57
C GLU A 368 -6.01 -11.45 -0.08
N LEU A 369 -5.32 -10.51 -0.74
CA LEU A 369 -3.94 -10.18 -0.46
C LEU A 369 -3.76 -8.70 -0.12
N PRO A 370 -2.97 -8.36 0.93
CA PRO A 370 -2.68 -6.98 1.27
C PRO A 370 -1.84 -6.30 0.19
N LEU A 371 -2.17 -5.08 -0.19
CA LEU A 371 -1.33 -4.25 -1.05
C LEU A 371 -0.09 -3.80 -0.29
N ILE A 372 1.07 -3.98 -0.91
CA ILE A 372 2.31 -3.47 -0.37
C ILE A 372 2.53 -2.06 -0.92
N ALA A 373 2.42 -1.05 -0.06
CA ALA A 373 2.87 0.28 -0.39
C ALA A 373 4.39 0.36 -0.34
N PHE A 374 4.99 1.11 -1.29
CA PHE A 374 6.42 1.41 -1.31
C PHE A 374 6.60 2.93 -1.16
N PRO A 375 6.48 3.47 0.05
CA PRO A 375 6.32 4.91 0.25
C PRO A 375 7.53 5.76 -0.14
N ASN A 376 8.70 5.17 -0.36
CA ASN A 376 9.93 5.93 -0.54
C ASN A 376 10.52 5.91 -1.96
N PHE A 377 9.93 5.20 -2.92
CA PHE A 377 10.55 4.99 -4.24
C PHE A 377 9.74 5.52 -5.42
N ALA A 378 8.47 5.82 -5.23
CA ALA A 378 7.65 6.38 -6.29
C ALA A 378 6.59 7.32 -5.72
N PRO A 379 6.22 8.38 -6.45
CA PRO A 379 4.96 9.04 -6.18
C PRO A 379 3.87 7.94 -6.25
N SER A 380 2.94 7.96 -5.32
CA SER A 380 1.81 7.05 -5.31
C SER A 380 1.18 7.05 -6.70
N LEU A 381 1.42 5.99 -7.45
CA LEU A 381 0.65 5.72 -8.65
C LEU A 381 -0.76 5.49 -8.12
N GLY A 382 -1.69 6.40 -8.30
CA GLY A 382 -3.07 6.27 -7.83
C GLY A 382 -3.62 4.86 -8.08
N ASN A 383 -4.68 4.47 -7.41
CA ASN A 383 -5.24 3.13 -7.62
C ASN A 383 -5.39 2.86 -9.11
N LEU A 384 -4.90 1.70 -9.58
CA LEU A 384 -5.05 1.28 -10.97
C LEU A 384 -6.53 1.13 -11.35
N SER A 385 -7.38 0.78 -10.40
CA SER A 385 -8.83 0.96 -10.43
C SER A 385 -9.20 1.77 -9.19
N ASP A 386 -10.07 2.79 -9.30
CA ASP A 386 -10.67 3.46 -8.14
C ASP A 386 -12.05 2.87 -7.90
N PRO A 387 -12.16 1.73 -7.21
CA PRO A 387 -13.44 1.33 -6.67
C PRO A 387 -13.86 2.41 -5.64
N GLU A 388 -15.11 2.71 -5.58
CA GLU A 388 -15.63 3.47 -4.46
C GLU A 388 -15.41 2.65 -3.19
N TYR A 389 -14.97 3.31 -2.12
CA TYR A 389 -14.69 2.66 -0.84
C TYR A 389 -15.58 3.22 0.25
N THR A 390 -15.95 2.36 1.18
CA THR A 390 -16.50 2.75 2.47
C THR A 390 -15.57 2.32 3.59
N ASP A 391 -15.50 3.11 4.65
CA ASP A 391 -14.71 2.77 5.84
C ASP A 391 -15.64 2.14 6.89
N VAL A 392 -15.28 0.96 7.38
CA VAL A 392 -16.02 0.19 8.38
C VAL A 392 -15.17 0.05 9.63
N LEU A 393 -15.70 0.44 10.78
CA LEU A 393 -15.02 0.28 12.06
C LEU A 393 -15.42 -1.08 12.68
N LEU A 394 -14.41 -1.90 12.92
CA LEU A 394 -14.54 -3.24 13.49
C LEU A 394 -13.92 -3.27 14.88
N SER A 395 -14.52 -3.98 15.82
CA SER A 395 -13.87 -4.39 17.06
C SER A 395 -13.72 -5.91 17.11
N PHE A 396 -12.69 -6.38 17.78
CA PHE A 396 -12.39 -7.78 17.93
C PHE A 396 -11.47 -8.02 19.12
N ASN A 397 -11.51 -9.23 19.66
CA ASN A 397 -10.54 -9.70 20.62
C ASN A 397 -9.49 -10.56 19.93
N LEU A 398 -8.22 -10.30 20.27
CA LEU A 398 -7.12 -11.19 19.92
C LEU A 398 -6.82 -12.05 21.14
N ASP A 399 -7.17 -13.33 21.07
CA ASP A 399 -6.75 -14.30 22.06
C ASP A 399 -5.23 -14.55 21.93
N SER A 400 -4.64 -15.17 22.92
CA SER A 400 -3.22 -15.52 22.94
C SER A 400 -2.79 -16.25 21.65
N MET A 401 -1.47 -16.38 21.41
CA MET A 401 -0.89 -17.00 20.21
C MET A 401 -1.23 -18.50 20.03
N ASN A 402 -2.45 -18.89 20.35
CA ASN A 402 -2.94 -20.25 20.15
C ASN A 402 -3.03 -20.58 18.67
N THR A 403 -2.59 -21.76 18.31
CA THR A 403 -2.72 -22.26 16.95
C THR A 403 -4.13 -22.76 16.72
N VAL A 404 -4.89 -22.07 15.88
CA VAL A 404 -6.24 -22.48 15.51
C VAL A 404 -6.30 -22.81 14.03
N SER A 405 -6.92 -23.92 13.71
CA SER A 405 -7.23 -24.31 12.33
C SER A 405 -8.68 -24.00 12.04
N ARG A 406 -8.96 -23.06 11.16
CA ARG A 406 -10.30 -22.68 10.72
C ARG A 406 -10.49 -22.96 9.24
N TRP A 407 -11.75 -23.21 8.85
CA TRP A 407 -12.13 -23.29 7.45
C TRP A 407 -12.43 -21.89 6.93
N VAL A 408 -11.58 -21.38 6.05
CA VAL A 408 -11.70 -20.03 5.47
C VAL A 408 -11.65 -20.16 3.96
N SER A 409 -12.63 -19.60 3.26
CA SER A 409 -12.69 -19.55 1.77
C SER A 409 -12.37 -20.89 1.10
N GLY A 410 -13.01 -21.97 1.55
CA GLY A 410 -12.83 -23.29 0.95
C GLY A 410 -11.53 -24.01 1.31
N ARG A 411 -10.80 -23.58 2.35
CA ARG A 411 -9.54 -24.18 2.83
C ARG A 411 -9.42 -24.17 4.34
N TYR A 412 -8.62 -25.08 4.90
CA TYR A 412 -8.16 -24.98 6.28
C TYR A 412 -6.94 -24.08 6.33
N THR A 413 -7.04 -23.01 7.11
CA THR A 413 -5.91 -22.15 7.47
C THR A 413 -5.57 -22.39 8.93
N THR A 414 -4.28 -22.44 9.24
CA THR A 414 -3.76 -22.51 10.60
C THR A 414 -3.12 -21.18 10.93
N ARG A 415 -3.57 -20.53 11.99
CA ARG A 415 -3.07 -19.23 12.45
C ARG A 415 -2.69 -19.30 13.91
N ARG A 416 -1.70 -18.53 14.30
CA ARG A 416 -1.28 -18.40 15.72
C ARG A 416 -1.96 -17.22 16.41
N SER A 417 -2.31 -16.18 15.67
CA SER A 417 -3.20 -15.12 16.17
C SER A 417 -4.64 -15.51 15.91
N VAL A 418 -5.46 -15.50 16.94
CA VAL A 418 -6.87 -15.81 16.85
C VAL A 418 -7.68 -14.57 17.13
N VAL A 419 -8.54 -14.23 16.18
CA VAL A 419 -9.54 -13.19 16.36
C VAL A 419 -10.82 -13.83 16.88
N ASP A 420 -11.36 -13.29 17.96
CA ASP A 420 -12.63 -13.67 18.56
C ASP A 420 -13.50 -12.43 18.83
N GLU A 421 -14.78 -12.65 19.12
CA GLU A 421 -15.74 -11.61 19.49
C GLU A 421 -15.79 -10.43 18.51
N PHE A 422 -15.82 -10.77 17.22
CA PHE A 422 -15.91 -9.79 16.15
C PHE A 422 -17.24 -9.02 16.18
N GLN A 423 -17.17 -7.68 16.04
CA GLN A 423 -18.33 -6.81 15.92
C GLN A 423 -18.07 -5.68 14.94
N VAL A 424 -19.09 -5.36 14.12
CA VAL A 424 -19.11 -4.11 13.35
C VAL A 424 -19.65 -3.01 14.26
N ILE A 425 -18.81 -2.00 14.56
CA ILE A 425 -19.18 -0.89 15.45
C ILE A 425 -19.89 0.21 14.65
N ALA A 426 -19.37 0.56 13.49
CA ALA A 426 -19.88 1.64 12.67
C ALA A 426 -19.52 1.43 11.19
N ASP A 427 -20.39 1.91 10.32
CA ASP A 427 -20.24 1.92 8.88
C ASP A 427 -20.50 3.35 8.35
N SER A 428 -19.56 3.88 7.56
CA SER A 428 -19.68 5.26 7.04
C SER A 428 -20.75 5.43 5.95
N ALA A 429 -21.16 4.37 5.30
CA ALA A 429 -22.11 4.39 4.18
C ALA A 429 -23.51 3.83 4.54
N GLU A 430 -23.73 3.38 5.80
CA GLU A 430 -24.95 2.66 6.22
C GLU A 430 -25.27 1.47 5.27
N MET A 431 -24.24 0.81 4.78
CA MET A 431 -24.36 -0.33 3.87
C MET A 431 -24.68 -1.61 4.65
N ASP A 432 -25.46 -2.50 4.03
CA ASP A 432 -25.71 -3.85 4.52
C ASP A 432 -24.47 -4.71 4.26
N ILE A 433 -23.40 -4.48 5.05
CA ILE A 433 -22.15 -5.20 4.91
C ILE A 433 -22.30 -6.59 5.53
N ASP A 434 -21.95 -7.62 4.77
CA ASP A 434 -21.92 -8.99 5.24
C ASP A 434 -20.87 -9.16 6.35
N ALA A 435 -21.35 -9.21 7.60
CA ALA A 435 -20.49 -9.36 8.78
C ALA A 435 -19.68 -10.67 8.73
N ASP A 436 -20.25 -11.74 8.19
CA ASP A 436 -19.57 -13.04 8.06
C ASP A 436 -18.39 -12.93 7.08
N TYR A 437 -18.55 -12.17 5.99
CA TYR A 437 -17.47 -11.88 5.05
C TYR A 437 -16.34 -11.09 5.69
N LEU A 438 -16.67 -10.04 6.47
CA LEU A 438 -15.66 -9.25 7.17
C LEU A 438 -14.92 -10.07 8.24
N GLU A 439 -15.65 -10.91 8.99
CA GLU A 439 -15.04 -11.82 9.97
C GLU A 439 -14.09 -12.80 9.28
N GLU A 440 -14.49 -13.38 8.15
CA GLU A 440 -13.64 -14.26 7.35
C GLU A 440 -12.35 -13.54 6.90
N ARG A 441 -12.47 -12.30 6.46
CA ARG A 441 -11.33 -11.46 6.08
C ARG A 441 -10.41 -11.19 7.26
N LEU A 442 -10.95 -10.79 8.38
CA LEU A 442 -10.18 -10.51 9.59
C LEU A 442 -9.34 -11.72 10.04
N HIS A 443 -9.88 -12.94 9.89
CA HIS A 443 -9.16 -14.19 10.17
C HIS A 443 -8.00 -14.47 9.20
N THR A 444 -7.90 -13.78 8.08
CA THR A 444 -6.73 -13.91 7.18
C THR A 444 -5.55 -13.06 7.63
N LEU A 445 -5.76 -12.09 8.53
CA LEU A 445 -4.73 -11.21 9.06
C LEU A 445 -3.86 -11.92 10.09
N ASN A 446 -2.61 -11.47 10.18
CA ASN A 446 -1.72 -11.81 11.28
C ASN A 446 -1.42 -10.54 12.06
N PHE A 447 -1.28 -10.68 13.37
CA PHE A 447 -1.01 -9.56 14.26
C PHE A 447 0.25 -9.84 15.07
N ARG A 448 1.15 -8.85 15.18
CA ARG A 448 2.14 -8.84 16.25
C ARG A 448 1.37 -8.82 17.56
N PRO A 449 1.67 -9.73 18.50
CA PRO A 449 0.92 -9.80 19.74
C PRO A 449 1.20 -8.60 20.66
N ARG A 450 0.26 -8.32 21.55
CA ARG A 450 0.52 -7.50 22.74
C ARG A 450 1.44 -8.24 23.69
N LEU A 451 2.47 -7.55 24.20
CA LEU A 451 3.35 -8.11 25.22
C LEU A 451 3.26 -7.27 26.50
N VAL A 452 3.17 -7.96 27.64
CA VAL A 452 3.30 -7.38 28.96
C VAL A 452 4.48 -8.05 29.65
N ASP A 453 5.48 -7.28 30.00
CA ASP A 453 6.75 -7.79 30.57
C ASP A 453 7.38 -8.95 29.75
N GLY A 454 7.22 -8.91 28.44
CA GLY A 454 7.75 -9.92 27.51
C GLY A 454 6.87 -11.15 27.30
N ALA A 455 5.76 -11.30 28.02
CA ALA A 455 4.78 -12.37 27.82
C ALA A 455 3.64 -11.91 26.91
N VAL A 456 3.20 -12.83 26.02
CA VAL A 456 2.05 -12.58 25.15
C VAL A 456 0.77 -12.57 25.97
N GLU A 457 -0.03 -11.52 25.83
CA GLU A 457 -1.33 -11.38 26.49
C GLU A 457 -2.45 -11.11 25.48
N PRO A 458 -3.69 -11.56 25.80
CA PRO A 458 -4.87 -11.19 25.03
C PRO A 458 -5.04 -9.66 24.95
N ALA A 459 -5.61 -9.20 23.84
CA ALA A 459 -5.85 -7.79 23.62
C ALA A 459 -7.17 -7.55 22.88
N GLU A 460 -7.83 -6.46 23.24
CA GLU A 460 -8.90 -5.90 22.43
C GLU A 460 -8.26 -5.00 21.33
N GLY A 461 -8.81 -5.06 20.12
CA GLY A 461 -8.39 -4.25 18.99
C GLY A 461 -9.57 -3.64 18.27
N THR A 462 -9.35 -2.49 17.68
CA THR A 462 -10.27 -1.89 16.71
C THR A 462 -9.55 -1.69 15.39
N LEU A 463 -10.24 -1.95 14.29
CA LEU A 463 -9.69 -1.87 12.94
C LEU A 463 -10.61 -1.04 12.07
N LEU A 464 -10.04 -0.04 11.41
CA LEU A 464 -10.71 0.66 10.33
C LEU A 464 -10.46 -0.11 9.04
N TYR A 465 -11.48 -0.83 8.57
CA TYR A 465 -11.43 -1.58 7.33
C TYR A 465 -12.03 -0.77 6.20
N ARG A 466 -11.31 -0.69 5.09
CA ARG A 466 -11.81 -0.04 3.87
C ARG A 466 -12.36 -1.11 2.93
N ALA A 467 -13.68 -1.15 2.81
CA ALA A 467 -14.39 -2.07 1.93
C ALA A 467 -14.62 -1.44 0.54
N THR A 468 -14.54 -2.25 -0.51
CA THR A 468 -14.98 -1.84 -1.85
C THR A 468 -16.50 -1.82 -1.93
N ILE A 469 -17.07 -0.79 -2.55
CA ILE A 469 -18.49 -0.73 -2.90
C ILE A 469 -18.63 -1.34 -4.29
N ASP A 470 -19.35 -2.47 -4.39
CA ASP A 470 -19.68 -3.11 -5.67
C ASP A 470 -20.74 -2.32 -6.44
#